data_8b3cbb2e8e85ab2f1caf1a39176e29c6
#
_entry.id   8b3cbb2e8e85ab2f1caf1a39176e29c6
#
_cell.length_a   1.000
_cell.length_b   1.000
_cell.length_c   1.000
_cell.angle_alpha   90.00
_cell.angle_beta   90.00
_cell.angle_gamma   90.00
#
_symmetry.space_group_name_H-M   'P 1'
#
loop_
_entity.id
_entity.type
_entity.pdbx_description
1 polymer ?
#
loop_
_entity_poly.entity_id
_entity_poly.type
_entity_poly.pdbx_seq_one_letter_code
_entity_poly.pdbx_strand_id
1 'polypeptide(L)'
;MLSTAQRNHPGVEETRAKIVAAARELFERNGTRGTTTRVVAELAGVNEATLFRHFGSKRALLDAMREECSGVEEFRSILASLPGVDLAADMRTIAYHVVDHMAGKRAMMCVSLFEDAAGTDDSPEFRGPSQILLALASYFTAQARAGHPLRGNPSFVARYFLGILFSYVVGRKLWESDTVDPSTLDAIVDTFLNGACA
;
A
#
# COMPACT_ATOMS: atom_id res chain seq x y z
N MET A 1 15.45 6.58 -36.26
CA MET A 1 15.12 5.29 -35.68
C MET A 1 13.94 5.54 -34.77
N LEU A 2 12.73 5.15 -35.21
CA LEU A 2 11.46 5.46 -34.56
C LEU A 2 11.23 4.47 -33.42
N SER A 3 11.06 4.99 -32.21
CA SER A 3 10.64 4.27 -31.01
C SER A 3 9.32 3.56 -31.24
N THR A 4 9.30 2.25 -31.01
CA THR A 4 8.12 1.41 -31.11
C THR A 4 7.22 1.74 -29.92
N ALA A 5 6.34 2.70 -30.06
CA ALA A 5 5.25 2.93 -29.10
C ALA A 5 4.39 1.66 -29.04
N GLN A 6 4.42 0.96 -27.91
CA GLN A 6 3.51 -0.15 -27.60
C GLN A 6 2.09 0.37 -27.75
N ARG A 7 1.39 -0.05 -28.80
CA ARG A 7 -0.05 0.14 -28.95
C ARG A 7 -0.73 -0.77 -27.95
N ASN A 8 -1.11 -0.22 -26.78
CA ASN A 8 -2.00 -0.89 -25.84
C ASN A 8 -3.34 -1.13 -26.52
N HIS A 9 -3.62 -2.37 -26.89
CA HIS A 9 -4.94 -2.78 -27.35
C HIS A 9 -5.86 -2.92 -26.13
N PRO A 10 -7.08 -2.34 -26.12
CA PRO A 10 -8.02 -2.40 -24.99
C PRO A 10 -8.23 -3.80 -24.42
N GLY A 11 -8.26 -4.83 -25.24
CA GLY A 11 -8.40 -6.22 -24.81
C GLY A 11 -7.16 -6.80 -24.09
N VAL A 12 -5.98 -6.22 -24.29
CA VAL A 12 -4.75 -6.67 -23.61
C VAL A 12 -4.75 -6.16 -22.17
N GLU A 13 -5.08 -4.89 -21.96
CA GLU A 13 -5.19 -4.30 -20.61
C GLU A 13 -6.33 -4.93 -19.81
N GLU A 14 -7.48 -5.16 -20.43
CA GLU A 14 -8.61 -5.84 -19.77
C GLU A 14 -8.24 -7.26 -19.32
N THR A 15 -7.54 -8.01 -20.17
CA THR A 15 -7.05 -9.35 -19.83
C THR A 15 -6.04 -9.31 -18.72
N ARG A 16 -5.10 -8.34 -18.75
CA ARG A 16 -4.11 -8.13 -17.70
C ARG A 16 -4.78 -7.84 -16.36
N ALA A 17 -5.75 -6.93 -16.34
CA ALA A 17 -6.50 -6.57 -15.13
C ALA A 17 -7.27 -7.77 -14.55
N LYS A 18 -7.91 -8.60 -15.39
CA LYS A 18 -8.59 -9.84 -14.93
C LYS A 18 -7.62 -10.82 -14.27
N ILE A 19 -6.44 -11.00 -14.83
CA ILE A 19 -5.42 -11.89 -14.26
C ILE A 19 -4.91 -11.37 -12.91
N VAL A 20 -4.65 -10.07 -12.78
CA VAL A 20 -4.21 -9.45 -11.51
C VAL A 20 -5.30 -9.53 -10.45
N ALA A 21 -6.57 -9.28 -10.81
CA ALA A 21 -7.70 -9.40 -9.87
C ALA A 21 -7.86 -10.84 -9.35
N ALA A 22 -7.75 -11.84 -10.22
CA ALA A 22 -7.78 -13.25 -9.84
C ALA A 22 -6.59 -13.63 -8.94
N ALA A 23 -5.39 -13.14 -9.26
CA ALA A 23 -4.21 -13.37 -8.43
C ALA A 23 -4.37 -12.78 -7.04
N ARG A 24 -4.93 -11.56 -6.92
CA ARG A 24 -5.21 -10.90 -5.63
C ARG A 24 -6.18 -11.72 -4.79
N GLU A 25 -7.32 -12.12 -5.36
CA GLU A 25 -8.33 -12.90 -4.65
C GLU A 25 -7.75 -14.22 -4.09
N LEU A 26 -6.96 -14.92 -4.89
CA LEU A 26 -6.32 -16.17 -4.47
C LEU A 26 -5.23 -15.93 -3.41
N PHE A 27 -4.45 -14.87 -3.56
CA PHE A 27 -3.39 -14.52 -2.61
C PHE A 27 -3.97 -14.17 -1.23
N GLU A 28 -5.04 -13.39 -1.18
CA GLU A 28 -5.71 -13.03 0.08
C GLU A 28 -6.26 -14.25 0.84
N ARG A 29 -6.65 -15.31 0.12
CA ARG A 29 -7.19 -16.53 0.71
C ARG A 29 -6.13 -17.57 1.05
N ASN A 30 -5.12 -17.72 0.20
CA ASN A 30 -4.25 -18.89 0.20
C ASN A 30 -2.75 -18.56 0.27
N GLY A 31 -2.38 -17.27 0.30
CA GLY A 31 -1.00 -16.80 0.26
C GLY A 31 -0.28 -17.11 -1.04
N THR A 32 1.03 -16.89 -1.06
CA THR A 32 1.90 -17.10 -2.23
C THR A 32 1.90 -18.56 -2.69
N ARG A 33 1.90 -19.52 -1.75
CA ARG A 33 1.95 -20.95 -2.07
C ARG A 33 0.67 -21.43 -2.74
N GLY A 34 -0.49 -20.95 -2.29
CA GLY A 34 -1.79 -21.32 -2.84
C GLY A 34 -2.15 -20.59 -4.15
N THR A 35 -1.43 -19.52 -4.47
CA THR A 35 -1.63 -18.73 -5.71
C THR A 35 -0.77 -19.30 -6.82
N THR A 36 -1.23 -20.36 -7.48
CA THR A 36 -0.52 -20.97 -8.62
C THR A 36 -0.97 -20.34 -9.93
N THR A 37 -0.08 -20.26 -10.94
CA THR A 37 -0.39 -19.69 -12.27
C THR A 37 -1.57 -20.38 -12.94
N ARG A 38 -1.69 -21.70 -12.76
CA ARG A 38 -2.81 -22.49 -13.29
C ARG A 38 -4.14 -22.05 -12.69
N VAL A 39 -4.22 -21.96 -11.36
CA VAL A 39 -5.47 -21.58 -10.65
C VAL A 39 -5.83 -20.12 -10.92
N VAL A 40 -4.83 -19.23 -11.03
CA VAL A 40 -5.05 -17.84 -11.42
C VAL A 40 -5.61 -17.76 -12.83
N ALA A 41 -5.04 -18.48 -13.80
CA ALA A 41 -5.50 -18.48 -15.18
C ALA A 41 -6.95 -19.01 -15.29
N GLU A 42 -7.27 -20.08 -14.56
CA GLU A 42 -8.62 -20.65 -14.49
C GLU A 42 -9.63 -19.63 -13.94
N LEU A 43 -9.30 -18.98 -12.80
CA LEU A 43 -10.19 -17.97 -12.20
C LEU A 43 -10.33 -16.72 -13.09
N ALA A 44 -9.28 -16.32 -13.79
CA ALA A 44 -9.30 -15.18 -14.73
C ALA A 44 -10.02 -15.49 -16.05
N GLY A 45 -10.40 -16.76 -16.29
CA GLY A 45 -11.04 -17.19 -17.54
C GLY A 45 -10.09 -17.17 -18.74
N VAL A 46 -8.79 -17.38 -18.54
CA VAL A 46 -7.76 -17.43 -19.58
C VAL A 46 -7.00 -18.75 -19.53
N ASN A 47 -6.24 -19.06 -20.57
CA ASN A 47 -5.28 -20.17 -20.50
C ASN A 47 -3.96 -19.70 -19.88
N GLU A 48 -3.21 -20.65 -19.29
CA GLU A 48 -1.95 -20.36 -18.61
C GLU A 48 -0.89 -19.76 -19.56
N ALA A 49 -0.88 -20.13 -20.84
CA ALA A 49 0.01 -19.53 -21.84
C ALA A 49 -0.28 -18.04 -22.05
N THR A 50 -1.55 -17.62 -21.97
CA THR A 50 -1.93 -16.21 -22.01
C THR A 50 -1.40 -15.47 -20.78
N LEU A 51 -1.52 -16.06 -19.58
CA LEU A 51 -0.96 -15.48 -18.36
C LEU A 51 0.57 -15.30 -18.50
N PHE A 52 1.29 -16.31 -18.95
CA PHE A 52 2.74 -16.18 -19.16
C PHE A 52 3.13 -15.18 -20.24
N ARG A 53 2.31 -14.99 -21.26
CA ARG A 53 2.54 -13.94 -22.27
C ARG A 53 2.44 -12.54 -21.67
N HIS A 54 1.56 -12.31 -20.67
CA HIS A 54 1.40 -11.02 -19.99
C HIS A 54 2.46 -10.76 -18.93
N PHE A 55 2.86 -11.76 -18.17
CA PHE A 55 3.68 -11.58 -16.96
C PHE A 55 5.04 -12.27 -17.02
N GLY A 56 5.21 -13.25 -17.87
CA GLY A 56 6.46 -14.02 -18.00
C GLY A 56 6.72 -15.03 -16.89
N SER A 57 6.35 -14.73 -15.65
CA SER A 57 6.55 -15.60 -14.49
C SER A 57 5.49 -15.38 -13.41
N LYS A 58 5.33 -16.35 -12.50
CA LYS A 58 4.51 -16.20 -11.29
C LYS A 58 4.98 -15.03 -10.43
N ARG A 59 6.30 -14.88 -10.26
CA ARG A 59 6.89 -13.79 -9.48
C ARG A 59 6.49 -12.44 -10.06
N ALA A 60 6.66 -12.23 -11.36
CA ALA A 60 6.29 -10.98 -12.02
C ALA A 60 4.78 -10.67 -11.94
N LEU A 61 3.92 -11.70 -11.95
CA LEU A 61 2.49 -11.55 -11.70
C LEU A 61 2.22 -11.06 -10.27
N LEU A 62 2.84 -11.67 -9.26
CA LEU A 62 2.66 -11.28 -7.86
C LEU A 62 3.24 -9.87 -7.59
N ASP A 63 4.34 -9.51 -8.26
CA ASP A 63 4.90 -8.15 -8.20
C ASP A 63 3.92 -7.13 -8.78
N ALA A 64 3.36 -7.40 -9.95
CA ALA A 64 2.37 -6.53 -10.58
C ALA A 64 1.11 -6.38 -9.71
N MET A 65 0.63 -7.47 -9.11
CA MET A 65 -0.50 -7.44 -8.18
C MET A 65 -0.21 -6.55 -6.97
N ARG A 66 0.96 -6.69 -6.36
CA ARG A 66 1.36 -5.88 -5.20
C ARG A 66 1.53 -4.40 -5.55
N GLU A 67 2.09 -4.10 -6.71
CA GLU A 67 2.25 -2.73 -7.20
C GLU A 67 0.89 -2.05 -7.41
N GLU A 68 -0.06 -2.71 -8.08
CA GLU A 68 -1.43 -2.19 -8.24
C GLU A 68 -2.16 -2.01 -6.90
N CYS A 69 -1.81 -2.82 -5.90
CA CYS A 69 -2.37 -2.71 -4.56
C CYS A 69 -1.61 -1.74 -3.65
N SER A 70 -0.47 -1.18 -4.06
CA SER A 70 0.39 -0.37 -3.19
C SER A 70 -0.23 0.96 -2.77
N GLY A 71 -1.06 1.57 -3.63
CA GLY A 71 -1.65 2.90 -3.41
C GLY A 71 -0.63 4.04 -3.40
N VAL A 72 0.61 3.81 -3.83
CA VAL A 72 1.69 4.81 -3.75
C VAL A 72 1.37 6.06 -4.56
N GLU A 73 0.87 5.91 -5.78
CA GLU A 73 0.57 7.07 -6.64
C GLU A 73 -0.62 7.88 -6.12
N GLU A 74 -1.65 7.19 -5.60
CA GLU A 74 -2.78 7.84 -4.95
C GLU A 74 -2.32 8.61 -3.70
N PHE A 75 -1.49 7.99 -2.87
CA PHE A 75 -0.91 8.63 -1.70
C PHE A 75 -0.06 9.87 -2.05
N ARG A 76 0.77 9.78 -3.09
CA ARG A 76 1.55 10.93 -3.59
C ARG A 76 0.65 12.05 -4.09
N SER A 77 -0.42 11.72 -4.79
CA SER A 77 -1.41 12.69 -5.27
C SER A 77 -2.09 13.42 -4.10
N ILE A 78 -2.44 12.70 -3.04
CA ILE A 78 -2.99 13.31 -1.83
C ILE A 78 -1.97 14.24 -1.19
N LEU A 79 -0.74 13.80 -0.95
CA LEU A 79 0.30 14.66 -0.37
C LEU A 79 0.52 15.94 -1.21
N ALA A 80 0.46 15.83 -2.54
CA ALA A 80 0.62 16.97 -3.44
C ALA A 80 -0.58 17.94 -3.40
N SER A 81 -1.76 17.48 -3.00
CA SER A 81 -2.97 18.30 -2.89
C SER A 81 -3.11 19.01 -1.55
N LEU A 82 -2.31 18.66 -0.54
CA LEU A 82 -2.39 19.25 0.79
C LEU A 82 -1.90 20.70 0.78
N PRO A 83 -2.64 21.61 1.43
CA PRO A 83 -2.27 23.03 1.44
C PRO A 83 -1.00 23.36 2.25
N GLY A 84 -0.62 22.50 3.21
CA GLY A 84 0.58 22.70 4.04
C GLY A 84 0.51 23.88 5.01
N VAL A 85 -0.67 24.45 5.22
CA VAL A 85 -0.89 25.62 6.10
C VAL A 85 -1.33 25.18 7.50
N ASP A 86 -2.17 24.17 7.56
CA ASP A 86 -2.66 23.57 8.80
C ASP A 86 -2.18 22.12 8.89
N LEU A 87 -1.08 21.92 9.61
CA LEU A 87 -0.48 20.59 9.76
C LEU A 87 -1.47 19.59 10.38
N ALA A 88 -2.35 20.03 11.29
CA ALA A 88 -3.31 19.14 11.92
C ALA A 88 -4.38 18.66 10.93
N ALA A 89 -4.90 19.54 10.09
CA ALA A 89 -5.84 19.19 9.03
C ALA A 89 -5.20 18.27 7.99
N ASP A 90 -3.99 18.56 7.58
CA ASP A 90 -3.22 17.75 6.64
C ASP A 90 -2.98 16.35 7.21
N MET A 91 -2.57 16.24 8.48
CA MET A 91 -2.31 14.94 9.14
C MET A 91 -3.59 14.12 9.31
N ARG A 92 -4.74 14.74 9.57
CA ARG A 92 -6.03 14.02 9.56
C ARG A 92 -6.34 13.47 8.17
N THR A 93 -6.20 14.28 7.13
CA THR A 93 -6.41 13.84 5.74
C THR A 93 -5.52 12.64 5.39
N ILE A 94 -4.24 12.71 5.74
CA ILE A 94 -3.30 11.59 5.54
C ILE A 94 -3.73 10.36 6.33
N ALA A 95 -4.09 10.53 7.61
CA ALA A 95 -4.48 9.42 8.48
C ALA A 95 -5.72 8.68 7.95
N TYR A 96 -6.77 9.43 7.60
CA TYR A 96 -8.00 8.85 7.04
C TYR A 96 -7.73 8.07 5.75
N HIS A 97 -6.96 8.67 4.84
CA HIS A 97 -6.61 7.99 3.58
C HIS A 97 -5.80 6.70 3.81
N VAL A 98 -4.76 6.77 4.65
CA VAL A 98 -3.90 5.62 4.95
C VAL A 98 -4.71 4.50 5.61
N VAL A 99 -5.55 4.84 6.60
CA VAL A 99 -6.36 3.85 7.31
C VAL A 99 -7.40 3.20 6.40
N ASP A 100 -8.10 3.98 5.57
CA ASP A 100 -9.06 3.46 4.60
C ASP A 100 -8.41 2.50 3.60
N HIS A 101 -7.29 2.94 3.00
CA HIS A 101 -6.51 2.11 2.10
C HIS A 101 -6.02 0.81 2.75
N MET A 102 -5.49 0.88 3.96
CA MET A 102 -5.02 -0.28 4.71
C MET A 102 -6.16 -1.21 5.13
N ALA A 103 -7.31 -0.66 5.54
CA ALA A 103 -8.47 -1.44 5.95
C ALA A 103 -8.99 -2.32 4.80
N GLY A 104 -9.07 -1.76 3.59
CA GLY A 104 -9.47 -2.50 2.38
C GLY A 104 -8.50 -3.60 1.95
N LYS A 105 -7.23 -3.56 2.41
CA LYS A 105 -6.16 -4.50 2.01
C LYS A 105 -5.56 -5.28 3.18
N ARG A 106 -6.22 -5.26 4.33
CA ARG A 106 -5.70 -5.84 5.57
C ARG A 106 -5.32 -7.32 5.43
N ALA A 107 -6.16 -8.13 4.77
CA ALA A 107 -5.90 -9.55 4.58
C ALA A 107 -4.59 -9.77 3.83
N MET A 108 -4.39 -9.06 2.71
CA MET A 108 -3.17 -9.12 1.92
C MET A 108 -1.93 -8.68 2.72
N MET A 109 -2.04 -7.61 3.50
CA MET A 109 -0.94 -7.12 4.36
C MET A 109 -0.54 -8.15 5.42
N CYS A 110 -1.52 -8.75 6.10
CA CYS A 110 -1.26 -9.79 7.09
C CYS A 110 -0.56 -11.01 6.45
N VAL A 111 -1.06 -11.50 5.31
CA VAL A 111 -0.44 -12.62 4.60
C VAL A 111 1.00 -12.30 4.21
N SER A 112 1.27 -11.12 3.64
CA SER A 112 2.62 -10.70 3.27
C SER A 112 3.56 -10.65 4.47
N LEU A 113 3.12 -10.09 5.61
CA LEU A 113 3.94 -10.02 6.83
C LEU A 113 4.29 -11.40 7.39
N PHE A 114 3.33 -12.34 7.39
CA PHE A 114 3.58 -13.70 7.87
C PHE A 114 4.52 -14.47 6.93
N GLU A 115 4.41 -14.27 5.63
CA GLU A 115 5.30 -14.90 4.65
C GLU A 115 6.73 -14.36 4.74
N ASP A 116 6.90 -13.05 4.90
CA ASP A 116 8.21 -12.41 5.09
C ASP A 116 8.85 -12.88 6.40
N ALA A 117 8.08 -12.97 7.50
CA ALA A 117 8.56 -13.47 8.79
C ALA A 117 8.95 -14.96 8.74
N ALA A 118 8.32 -15.76 7.88
CA ALA A 118 8.63 -17.18 7.69
C ALA A 118 9.87 -17.42 6.83
N GLY A 119 10.51 -16.37 6.29
CA GLY A 119 11.72 -16.48 5.47
C GLY A 119 11.52 -17.24 4.17
N THR A 120 10.32 -17.22 3.60
CA THR A 120 10.04 -17.82 2.29
C THR A 120 10.62 -16.91 1.21
N ASP A 121 11.81 -17.25 0.75
CA ASP A 121 12.71 -16.47 -0.12
C ASP A 121 12.17 -16.21 -1.56
N ASP A 122 10.97 -16.63 -1.88
CA ASP A 122 10.30 -16.37 -3.14
C ASP A 122 9.41 -15.10 -3.12
N SER A 123 9.34 -14.41 -1.97
CA SER A 123 8.57 -13.18 -1.86
C SER A 123 9.39 -12.02 -2.40
N PRO A 124 8.94 -11.38 -3.51
CA PRO A 124 9.57 -10.15 -3.98
C PRO A 124 9.49 -9.08 -2.90
N GLU A 125 10.53 -8.25 -2.77
CA GLU A 125 10.50 -7.07 -1.89
C GLU A 125 9.25 -6.23 -2.19
N PHE A 126 8.32 -6.22 -1.26
CA PHE A 126 7.15 -5.34 -1.34
C PHE A 126 7.59 -3.90 -1.07
N ARG A 127 7.88 -3.17 -2.13
CA ARG A 127 8.43 -1.80 -2.05
C ARG A 127 7.39 -0.72 -1.74
N GLY A 128 6.09 -1.03 -1.84
CA GLY A 128 5.02 -0.07 -1.59
C GLY A 128 5.13 0.66 -0.25
N PRO A 129 5.25 -0.03 0.90
CA PRO A 129 5.40 0.62 2.21
C PRO A 129 6.63 1.51 2.31
N SER A 130 7.75 1.11 1.71
CA SER A 130 8.97 1.93 1.69
C SER A 130 8.79 3.20 0.87
N GLN A 131 8.07 3.15 -0.24
CA GLN A 131 7.79 4.32 -1.07
C GLN A 131 6.80 5.29 -0.39
N ILE A 132 5.77 4.77 0.29
CA ILE A 132 4.86 5.58 1.12
C ILE A 132 5.64 6.27 2.25
N LEU A 133 6.51 5.54 2.95
CA LEU A 133 7.38 6.09 3.99
C LEU A 133 8.26 7.22 3.45
N LEU A 134 8.90 7.04 2.29
CA LEU A 134 9.74 8.06 1.67
C LEU A 134 8.94 9.29 1.25
N ALA A 135 7.75 9.11 0.68
CA ALA A 135 6.87 10.21 0.30
C ALA A 135 6.44 11.03 1.51
N LEU A 136 6.03 10.37 2.60
CA LEU A 136 5.64 11.03 3.84
C LEU A 136 6.84 11.72 4.52
N ALA A 137 8.03 11.12 4.51
CA ALA A 137 9.24 11.76 5.03
C ALA A 137 9.62 13.02 4.23
N SER A 138 9.41 13.01 2.92
CA SER A 138 9.59 14.19 2.08
C SER A 138 8.60 15.29 2.41
N TYR A 139 7.33 14.94 2.66
CA TYR A 139 6.32 15.88 3.14
C TYR A 139 6.74 16.52 4.48
N PHE A 140 7.13 15.72 5.48
CA PHE A 140 7.60 16.25 6.76
C PHE A 140 8.85 17.13 6.62
N THR A 141 9.75 16.80 5.69
CA THR A 141 10.91 17.65 5.40
C THR A 141 10.48 19.03 4.90
N ALA A 142 9.47 19.07 4.03
CA ALA A 142 8.91 20.34 3.56
C ALA A 142 8.23 21.13 4.69
N GLN A 143 7.45 20.46 5.55
CA GLN A 143 6.78 21.09 6.69
C GLN A 143 7.78 21.66 7.71
N ALA A 144 8.88 20.94 8.00
CA ALA A 144 9.92 21.45 8.87
C ALA A 144 10.59 22.73 8.32
N ARG A 145 10.77 22.81 6.99
CA ARG A 145 11.30 24.01 6.32
C ARG A 145 10.27 25.17 6.30
N ALA A 146 8.99 24.86 6.30
CA ALA A 146 7.90 25.84 6.34
C ALA A 146 7.64 26.42 7.75
N GLY A 147 8.34 25.95 8.79
CA GLY A 147 8.22 26.47 10.15
C GLY A 147 7.42 25.58 11.11
N HIS A 148 7.18 24.33 10.75
CA HIS A 148 6.61 23.31 11.63
C HIS A 148 7.73 22.38 12.15
N PRO A 149 8.40 22.72 13.26
CA PRO A 149 9.55 21.95 13.74
C PRO A 149 9.14 20.53 14.19
N LEU A 150 10.01 19.56 13.91
CA LEU A 150 9.80 18.15 14.23
C LEU A 150 10.72 17.74 15.39
N ARG A 151 10.23 16.88 16.29
CA ARG A 151 11.02 16.25 17.36
C ARG A 151 11.73 15.00 16.87
N GLY A 152 12.50 15.10 15.78
CA GLY A 152 13.24 14.00 15.20
C GLY A 152 13.49 14.21 13.72
N ASN A 153 14.20 13.26 13.10
CA ASN A 153 14.37 13.35 11.66
C ASN A 153 13.06 12.97 10.94
N PRO A 154 12.78 13.54 9.75
CA PRO A 154 11.54 13.33 9.03
C PRO A 154 11.20 11.85 8.74
N SER A 155 12.20 11.02 8.48
CA SER A 155 12.01 9.58 8.24
C SER A 155 11.58 8.83 9.50
N PHE A 156 12.09 9.22 10.67
CA PHE A 156 11.65 8.67 11.94
C PHE A 156 10.20 9.07 12.24
N VAL A 157 9.88 10.36 12.09
CA VAL A 157 8.53 10.89 12.33
C VAL A 157 7.51 10.23 11.39
N ALA A 158 7.85 10.07 10.11
CA ALA A 158 7.02 9.38 9.15
C ALA A 158 6.79 7.90 9.53
N ARG A 159 7.84 7.20 9.93
CA ARG A 159 7.75 5.80 10.38
C ARG A 159 6.92 5.66 11.65
N TYR A 160 7.09 6.57 12.59
CA TYR A 160 6.32 6.59 13.84
C TYR A 160 4.83 6.76 13.54
N PHE A 161 4.46 7.73 12.70
CA PHE A 161 3.08 7.97 12.31
C PHE A 161 2.45 6.77 11.59
N LEU A 162 3.11 6.28 10.53
CA LEU A 162 2.62 5.10 9.81
C LEU A 162 2.55 3.86 10.69
N GLY A 163 3.49 3.71 11.63
CA GLY A 163 3.50 2.60 12.59
C GLY A 163 2.29 2.61 13.52
N ILE A 164 1.86 3.78 14.01
CA ILE A 164 0.65 3.90 14.83
C ILE A 164 -0.59 3.53 14.01
N LEU A 165 -0.73 4.09 12.81
CA LEU A 165 -1.86 3.79 11.93
C LEU A 165 -1.90 2.30 11.54
N PHE A 166 -0.75 1.72 11.24
CA PHE A 166 -0.62 0.29 10.95
C PHE A 166 -1.06 -0.56 12.15
N SER A 167 -0.57 -0.24 13.35
CA SER A 167 -0.97 -0.92 14.59
C SER A 167 -2.48 -0.81 14.82
N TYR A 168 -3.05 0.36 14.58
CA TYR A 168 -4.49 0.60 14.71
C TYR A 168 -5.30 -0.28 13.74
N VAL A 169 -4.91 -0.36 12.47
CA VAL A 169 -5.64 -1.16 11.46
C VAL A 169 -5.45 -2.66 11.66
N VAL A 170 -4.21 -3.11 11.82
CA VAL A 170 -3.88 -4.55 11.92
C VAL A 170 -4.29 -5.11 13.27
N GLY A 171 -4.08 -4.34 14.34
CA GLY A 171 -4.36 -4.71 15.72
C GLY A 171 -5.84 -4.69 16.11
N ARG A 172 -6.73 -4.14 15.29
CA ARG A 172 -8.16 -3.97 15.62
C ARG A 172 -8.84 -5.20 16.21
N LYS A 173 -8.60 -6.39 15.63
CA LYS A 173 -9.14 -7.64 16.17
C LYS A 173 -8.59 -8.01 17.55
N LEU A 174 -7.41 -7.53 17.88
CA LEU A 174 -6.80 -7.73 19.20
C LEU A 174 -7.41 -6.79 20.26
N TRP A 175 -7.98 -5.66 19.82
CA TRP A 175 -8.51 -4.60 20.67
C TRP A 175 -10.06 -4.54 20.66
N GLU A 176 -10.73 -5.61 20.21
CA GLU A 176 -12.20 -5.77 20.22
C GLU A 176 -13.00 -4.75 19.38
N SER A 177 -12.38 -4.08 18.39
CA SER A 177 -13.08 -3.15 17.52
C SER A 177 -13.03 -3.57 16.05
N ASP A 178 -14.19 -3.75 15.41
CA ASP A 178 -14.29 -4.11 13.98
C ASP A 178 -14.47 -2.90 13.06
N THR A 179 -14.75 -1.71 13.60
CA THR A 179 -14.98 -0.50 12.82
C THR A 179 -13.88 0.54 13.02
N VAL A 180 -13.55 1.28 11.98
CA VAL A 180 -12.73 2.49 12.09
C VAL A 180 -13.60 3.55 12.78
N ASP A 181 -13.20 3.95 13.99
CA ASP A 181 -13.87 5.02 14.71
C ASP A 181 -13.15 6.36 14.40
N PRO A 182 -13.85 7.32 13.77
CA PRO A 182 -13.29 8.63 13.46
C PRO A 182 -12.72 9.35 14.68
N SER A 183 -13.40 9.27 15.83
CA SER A 183 -12.94 9.97 17.04
C SER A 183 -11.63 9.40 17.57
N THR A 184 -11.43 8.09 17.47
CA THR A 184 -10.15 7.45 17.80
C THR A 184 -9.05 7.86 16.83
N LEU A 185 -9.35 7.98 15.54
CA LEU A 185 -8.36 8.39 14.54
C LEU A 185 -7.93 9.85 14.75
N ASP A 186 -8.88 10.74 15.07
CA ASP A 186 -8.58 12.13 15.42
C ASP A 186 -7.72 12.21 16.71
N ALA A 187 -8.02 11.41 17.72
CA ALA A 187 -7.23 11.34 18.94
C ALA A 187 -5.79 10.82 18.69
N ILE A 188 -5.62 9.87 17.77
CA ILE A 188 -4.31 9.39 17.33
C ILE A 188 -3.51 10.54 16.71
N VAL A 189 -4.13 11.31 15.80
CA VAL A 189 -3.48 12.44 15.14
C VAL A 189 -3.11 13.51 16.16
N ASP A 190 -4.02 13.88 17.04
CA ASP A 190 -3.75 14.90 18.07
C ASP A 190 -2.64 14.46 19.04
N THR A 191 -2.62 13.19 19.46
CA THR A 191 -1.55 12.64 20.31
C THR A 191 -0.21 12.64 19.57
N PHE A 192 -0.21 12.26 18.29
CA PHE A 192 0.99 12.29 17.47
C PHE A 192 1.55 13.72 17.34
N LEU A 193 0.72 14.72 17.03
CA LEU A 193 1.13 16.11 16.87
C LEU A 193 1.72 16.67 18.18
N ASN A 194 1.09 16.39 19.32
CA ASN A 194 1.59 16.84 20.63
C ASN A 194 2.89 16.14 21.05
N GLY A 195 3.17 14.94 20.55
CA GLY A 195 4.38 14.18 20.86
C GLY A 195 5.52 14.35 19.85
N ALA A 196 5.21 14.55 18.58
CA ALA A 196 6.16 14.52 17.47
C ALA A 196 6.50 15.90 16.89
N CYS A 197 5.65 16.90 17.13
CA CYS A 197 5.86 18.28 16.73
C CYS A 197 6.24 19.15 17.96
N ALA A 198 7.14 20.10 17.75
CA ALA A 198 7.63 20.99 18.81
C ALA A 198 6.89 22.32 18.79
#